data_caa59d8df252088c838cd98812a13969
#
_entry.id   caa59d8df252088c838cd98812a13969
#
_cell.length_a   1.000
_cell.length_b   1.000
_cell.length_c   1.000
_cell.angle_alpha   90.00
_cell.angle_beta   90.00
_cell.angle_gamma   90.00
#
_symmetry.space_group_name_H-M   'P 1'
#
loop_
_entity.id
_entity.type
_entity.pdbx_description
1 polymer ?
#
loop_
_entity_poly.entity_id
_entity_poly.type
_entity_poly.pdbx_seq_one_letter_code
_entity_poly.pdbx_strand_id
1 'polypeptide(L)'
;MQLRLFRLALAAAVLATPANAQQASSGKDAFIMLGTMGGPVPSRDRSQPANALIHNGSTYLVDAGDGTVQQMSRAGLPLPGVRGVFLSHLHVDHTGGLSAVLGLRNQTNVSELLTVYGPPGTREMVAGMIASMQPAARVGYGIPGKPWAPPADTVTVVEMSDGERITVDGMTITAAQNSHYDFAPGSVEDRNYKSFSFRFDLPTRSILYTGDTGPSLAVERLSKGADLLVSEMIDLASTMATVARNSPNMPAAAKANLEQHLSTHHLTPAEVGKLAANAGVKSLIITHFAGGTHDPVRQESYIAQVRAYFKGVVKLAEDLDRY
;
A
#
# COMPACT_ATOMS: atom_id res chain seq x y z
N MET A 1 21.83 70.49 -39.59
CA MET A 1 22.68 69.48 -38.96
C MET A 1 21.73 68.52 -38.27
N GLN A 2 21.33 67.42 -38.96
CA GLN A 2 20.30 66.47 -38.45
C GLN A 2 21.01 65.24 -37.88
N LEU A 3 20.80 65.00 -36.57
CA LEU A 3 21.22 63.76 -35.89
C LEU A 3 20.22 62.65 -36.16
N ARG A 4 20.66 61.58 -36.83
CA ARG A 4 19.91 60.36 -37.01
C ARG A 4 20.18 59.44 -35.79
N LEU A 5 19.16 59.17 -34.98
CA LEU A 5 19.17 58.17 -33.93
C LEU A 5 18.90 56.78 -34.54
N PHE A 6 19.90 55.92 -34.50
CA PHE A 6 19.75 54.49 -34.78
C PHE A 6 19.12 53.80 -33.53
N ARG A 7 17.94 53.25 -33.71
CA ARG A 7 17.34 52.34 -32.72
C ARG A 7 17.80 50.92 -33.03
N LEU A 8 18.64 50.35 -32.18
CA LEU A 8 18.92 48.92 -32.16
C LEU A 8 17.72 48.19 -31.54
N ALA A 9 17.04 47.34 -32.30
CA ALA A 9 16.06 46.41 -31.79
C ALA A 9 16.79 45.12 -31.37
N LEU A 10 16.85 44.87 -30.07
CA LEU A 10 17.34 43.61 -29.54
C LEU A 10 16.20 42.58 -29.60
N ALA A 11 16.28 41.64 -30.53
CA ALA A 11 15.36 40.50 -30.57
C ALA A 11 15.82 39.45 -29.55
N ALA A 12 15.09 39.32 -28.44
CA ALA A 12 15.27 38.25 -27.50
C ALA A 12 14.64 36.95 -28.06
N ALA A 13 15.48 36.05 -28.52
CA ALA A 13 15.05 34.69 -28.86
C ALA A 13 14.79 33.91 -27.58
N VAL A 14 13.52 33.72 -27.27
CA VAL A 14 13.10 32.78 -26.22
C VAL A 14 13.28 31.37 -26.75
N LEU A 15 14.34 30.71 -26.32
CA LEU A 15 14.52 29.26 -26.51
C LEU A 15 13.52 28.53 -25.60
N ALA A 16 12.40 28.15 -26.18
CA ALA A 16 11.49 27.19 -25.55
C ALA A 16 12.18 25.83 -25.51
N THR A 17 12.68 25.43 -24.33
CA THR A 17 13.05 24.06 -24.11
C THR A 17 11.79 23.21 -24.19
N PRO A 18 11.77 22.15 -25.00
CA PRO A 18 10.63 21.23 -24.96
C PRO A 18 10.57 20.60 -23.56
N ALA A 19 9.49 20.84 -22.84
CA ALA A 19 9.15 20.03 -21.67
C ALA A 19 9.07 18.58 -22.16
N ASN A 20 10.04 17.76 -21.81
CA ASN A 20 9.93 16.32 -21.93
C ASN A 20 8.75 15.88 -21.06
N ALA A 21 7.56 15.89 -21.64
CA ALA A 21 6.48 15.05 -21.15
C ALA A 21 6.99 13.62 -21.32
N GLN A 22 7.49 13.07 -20.22
CA GLN A 22 7.88 11.67 -20.14
C GLN A 22 6.63 10.88 -20.47
N GLN A 23 6.52 10.44 -21.72
CA GLN A 23 5.50 9.52 -22.18
C GLN A 23 5.55 8.35 -21.20
N ALA A 24 4.47 8.19 -20.42
CA ALA A 24 4.23 6.99 -19.65
C ALA A 24 4.40 5.82 -20.63
N SER A 25 5.43 5.01 -20.42
CA SER A 25 5.70 3.84 -21.25
C SER A 25 4.48 2.94 -21.14
N SER A 26 3.66 2.91 -22.16
CA SER A 26 2.57 1.98 -22.33
C SER A 26 3.12 0.57 -22.21
N GLY A 27 2.70 -0.20 -21.18
CA GLY A 27 2.62 -1.62 -21.28
C GLY A 27 3.56 -2.49 -20.47
N LYS A 28 4.11 -2.05 -19.32
CA LYS A 28 4.71 -3.03 -18.39
C LYS A 28 4.05 -2.92 -17.03
N ASP A 29 3.48 -4.05 -16.58
CA ASP A 29 3.01 -4.20 -15.23
C ASP A 29 4.14 -3.91 -14.24
N ALA A 30 3.83 -3.20 -13.17
CA ALA A 30 4.80 -2.87 -12.13
C ALA A 30 4.14 -2.89 -10.75
N PHE A 31 4.89 -3.30 -9.75
CA PHE A 31 4.51 -3.18 -8.35
C PHE A 31 5.45 -2.18 -7.67
N ILE A 32 4.91 -1.09 -7.13
CA ILE A 32 5.67 0.02 -6.57
C ILE A 32 5.39 0.08 -5.07
N MET A 33 6.45 0.11 -4.27
CA MET A 33 6.37 0.28 -2.83
C MET A 33 6.18 1.77 -2.51
N LEU A 34 4.99 2.21 -2.20
CA LEU A 34 4.75 3.60 -1.81
C LEU A 34 5.16 3.86 -0.35
N GLY A 35 4.99 2.87 0.52
CA GLY A 35 5.39 2.94 1.91
C GLY A 35 5.74 1.55 2.45
N THR A 36 6.89 1.45 3.10
CA THR A 36 7.50 0.18 3.56
C THR A 36 7.62 0.06 5.07
N MET A 37 7.13 1.06 5.83
CA MET A 37 7.10 1.00 7.28
C MET A 37 6.16 -0.09 7.76
N GLY A 38 6.51 -0.78 8.83
CA GLY A 38 5.64 -1.71 9.54
C GLY A 38 5.16 -1.16 10.87
N GLY A 39 3.86 -1.31 11.10
CA GLY A 39 3.18 -0.91 12.33
C GLY A 39 2.75 0.55 12.39
N PRO A 40 1.96 0.91 13.43
CA PRO A 40 1.24 2.18 13.48
C PRO A 40 2.09 3.38 13.88
N VAL A 41 3.33 3.16 14.37
CA VAL A 41 4.19 4.26 14.82
C VAL A 41 4.83 4.93 13.61
N PRO A 42 4.59 6.24 13.36
CA PRO A 42 5.17 6.92 12.21
C PRO A 42 6.70 6.90 12.22
N SER A 43 7.29 6.74 11.05
CA SER A 43 8.73 6.80 10.84
C SER A 43 9.13 8.12 10.17
N ARG A 44 10.35 8.59 10.45
CA ARG A 44 10.94 9.71 9.73
C ARG A 44 11.25 9.36 8.27
N ASP A 45 11.65 8.13 8.04
CA ASP A 45 12.38 7.74 6.84
C ASP A 45 11.57 6.82 5.92
N ARG A 46 10.43 6.33 6.40
CA ARG A 46 9.53 5.42 5.66
C ARG A 46 8.08 5.82 5.87
N SER A 47 7.31 5.78 4.80
CA SER A 47 5.85 5.96 4.84
C SER A 47 5.16 4.68 5.29
N GLN A 48 3.93 4.81 5.81
CA GLN A 48 3.14 3.65 6.23
C GLN A 48 2.74 2.76 5.05
N PRO A 49 2.30 1.52 5.31
CA PRO A 49 2.08 0.50 4.28
C PRO A 49 1.15 0.99 3.18
N ALA A 50 1.69 1.12 1.99
CA ALA A 50 0.95 1.43 0.78
C ALA A 50 1.75 0.94 -0.43
N ASN A 51 1.06 0.38 -1.41
CA ASN A 51 1.68 -0.09 -2.64
C ASN A 51 0.82 0.31 -3.83
N ALA A 52 1.41 0.36 -5.01
CA ALA A 52 0.70 0.59 -6.26
C ALA A 52 1.01 -0.52 -7.27
N LEU A 53 0.00 -1.24 -7.69
CA LEU A 53 0.06 -2.12 -8.85
C LEU A 53 -0.33 -1.31 -10.09
N ILE A 54 0.58 -1.21 -11.03
CA ILE A 54 0.32 -0.60 -12.35
C ILE A 54 -0.03 -1.72 -13.32
N HIS A 55 -1.21 -1.62 -13.94
CA HIS A 55 -1.67 -2.54 -14.94
C HIS A 55 -2.48 -1.81 -16.01
N ASN A 56 -2.21 -2.09 -17.29
CA ASN A 56 -2.86 -1.44 -18.43
C ASN A 56 -2.90 0.10 -18.34
N GLY A 57 -1.87 0.73 -17.74
CA GLY A 57 -1.81 2.18 -17.53
C GLY A 57 -2.67 2.71 -16.38
N SER A 58 -3.40 1.85 -15.70
CA SER A 58 -4.18 2.16 -14.50
C SER A 58 -3.38 1.88 -13.23
N THR A 59 -3.70 2.60 -12.15
CA THR A 59 -3.12 2.39 -10.82
C THR A 59 -4.14 1.70 -9.92
N TYR A 60 -3.72 0.62 -9.29
CA TYR A 60 -4.45 -0.08 -8.24
C TYR A 60 -3.65 0.01 -6.95
N LEU A 61 -4.18 0.68 -5.93
CA LEU A 61 -3.52 0.73 -4.62
C LEU A 61 -3.72 -0.61 -3.90
N VAL A 62 -2.70 -1.07 -3.22
CA VAL A 62 -2.74 -2.24 -2.33
C VAL A 62 -2.29 -1.75 -0.96
N ASP A 63 -3.26 -1.61 -0.07
CA ASP A 63 -3.24 -0.77 1.13
C ASP A 63 -2.99 0.72 0.83
N ALA A 64 -3.39 1.57 1.75
CA ALA A 64 -3.33 3.01 1.61
C ALA A 64 -3.08 3.67 2.98
N GLY A 65 -1.93 3.38 3.59
CA GLY A 65 -1.50 3.99 4.84
C GLY A 65 -1.23 5.49 4.72
N ASP A 66 -0.86 6.11 5.83
CA ASP A 66 -0.57 7.54 5.83
C ASP A 66 0.61 7.88 4.89
N GLY A 67 0.51 9.02 4.21
CA GLY A 67 1.49 9.43 3.20
C GLY A 67 1.24 8.91 1.78
N THR A 68 0.26 8.02 1.55
CA THR A 68 -0.01 7.41 0.23
C THR A 68 -0.04 8.42 -0.91
N VAL A 69 -0.80 9.52 -0.78
CA VAL A 69 -0.92 10.52 -1.85
C VAL A 69 0.40 11.23 -2.13
N GLN A 70 1.16 11.55 -1.08
CA GLN A 70 2.48 12.15 -1.24
C GLN A 70 3.45 11.22 -1.95
N GLN A 71 3.44 9.95 -1.60
CA GLN A 71 4.28 8.93 -2.22
C GLN A 71 3.85 8.62 -3.66
N MET A 72 2.55 8.61 -3.96
CA MET A 72 2.05 8.55 -5.33
C MET A 72 2.60 9.70 -6.19
N SER A 73 2.56 10.93 -5.65
CA SER A 73 3.11 12.10 -6.34
C SER A 73 4.60 11.95 -6.64
N ARG A 74 5.39 11.45 -5.67
CA ARG A 74 6.81 11.15 -5.83
C ARG A 74 7.07 10.05 -6.86
N ALA A 75 6.20 9.05 -6.92
CA ALA A 75 6.27 7.96 -7.90
C ALA A 75 5.78 8.37 -9.30
N GLY A 76 5.29 9.61 -9.49
CA GLY A 76 4.70 10.08 -10.74
C GLY A 76 3.34 9.47 -11.06
N LEU A 77 2.59 9.02 -10.06
CA LEU A 77 1.28 8.40 -10.20
C LEU A 77 0.17 9.42 -9.93
N PRO A 78 -0.57 9.87 -10.97
CA PRO A 78 -1.63 10.86 -10.81
C PRO A 78 -2.87 10.25 -10.17
N LEU A 79 -3.54 11.00 -9.28
CA LEU A 79 -4.81 10.59 -8.65
C LEU A 79 -5.91 10.15 -9.63
N PRO A 80 -6.11 10.81 -10.79
CA PRO A 80 -7.09 10.35 -11.77
C PRO A 80 -6.79 8.96 -12.36
N GLY A 81 -5.56 8.48 -12.25
CA GLY A 81 -5.16 7.14 -12.69
C GLY A 81 -5.58 6.01 -11.76
N VAL A 82 -5.97 6.32 -10.52
CA VAL A 82 -6.38 5.29 -9.55
C VAL A 82 -7.76 4.76 -9.88
N ARG A 83 -7.87 3.44 -10.12
CA ARG A 83 -9.11 2.74 -10.47
C ARG A 83 -9.61 1.82 -9.37
N GLY A 84 -8.74 1.33 -8.50
CA GLY A 84 -9.11 0.46 -7.40
C GLY A 84 -8.18 0.62 -6.20
N VAL A 85 -8.69 0.24 -5.04
CA VAL A 85 -7.92 0.11 -3.79
C VAL A 85 -8.25 -1.25 -3.19
N PHE A 86 -7.25 -2.06 -2.92
CA PHE A 86 -7.38 -3.34 -2.23
C PHE A 86 -6.84 -3.19 -0.81
N LEU A 87 -7.70 -3.34 0.18
CA LEU A 87 -7.34 -3.23 1.60
C LEU A 87 -7.17 -4.63 2.18
N SER A 88 -5.98 -4.92 2.70
CA SER A 88 -5.72 -6.20 3.37
C SER A 88 -6.52 -6.33 4.65
N HIS A 89 -6.54 -5.30 5.48
CA HIS A 89 -7.29 -5.21 6.72
C HIS A 89 -7.52 -3.73 7.10
N LEU A 90 -8.21 -3.48 8.22
CA LEU A 90 -8.70 -2.14 8.53
C LEU A 90 -7.90 -1.39 9.61
N HIS A 91 -6.68 -1.82 9.96
CA HIS A 91 -5.80 -1.03 10.81
C HIS A 91 -5.44 0.30 10.14
N VAL A 92 -5.29 1.35 10.97
CA VAL A 92 -5.14 2.72 10.48
C VAL A 92 -3.85 2.92 9.69
N ASP A 93 -2.80 2.23 10.02
CA ASP A 93 -1.54 2.25 9.25
C ASP A 93 -1.69 1.71 7.82
N HIS A 94 -2.72 0.87 7.53
CA HIS A 94 -3.06 0.38 6.19
C HIS A 94 -4.15 1.19 5.49
N THR A 95 -4.87 2.07 6.22
CA THR A 95 -6.06 2.77 5.69
C THR A 95 -6.02 4.28 5.86
N GLY A 96 -5.09 4.81 6.68
CA GLY A 96 -5.09 6.23 7.10
C GLY A 96 -4.97 7.24 5.96
N GLY A 97 -4.31 6.88 4.86
CA GLY A 97 -4.19 7.70 3.66
C GLY A 97 -5.37 7.62 2.69
N LEU A 98 -6.28 6.65 2.86
CA LEU A 98 -7.42 6.47 1.94
C LEU A 98 -8.34 7.68 1.92
N SER A 99 -8.58 8.31 3.07
CA SER A 99 -9.39 9.53 3.15
C SER A 99 -8.82 10.67 2.30
N ALA A 100 -7.49 10.81 2.25
CA ALA A 100 -6.83 11.78 1.38
C ALA A 100 -6.96 11.41 -0.10
N VAL A 101 -6.84 10.13 -0.46
CA VAL A 101 -7.08 9.64 -1.83
C VAL A 101 -8.49 10.02 -2.28
N LEU A 102 -9.51 9.68 -1.49
CA LEU A 102 -10.92 9.95 -1.81
C LEU A 102 -11.20 11.46 -1.85
N GLY A 103 -10.76 12.20 -0.83
CA GLY A 103 -11.01 13.63 -0.68
C GLY A 103 -10.37 14.46 -1.79
N LEU A 104 -9.10 14.20 -2.13
CA LEU A 104 -8.40 14.95 -3.17
C LEU A 104 -8.88 14.59 -4.57
N ARG A 105 -9.29 13.34 -4.82
CA ARG A 105 -9.99 12.97 -6.06
C ARG A 105 -11.28 13.79 -6.23
N ASN A 106 -12.09 13.87 -5.19
CA ASN A 106 -13.32 14.67 -5.20
C ASN A 106 -13.00 16.15 -5.38
N GLN A 107 -12.05 16.71 -4.61
CA GLN A 107 -11.66 18.12 -4.70
C GLN A 107 -11.16 18.53 -6.09
N THR A 108 -10.46 17.64 -6.78
CA THR A 108 -9.96 17.88 -8.14
C THR A 108 -10.98 17.47 -9.21
N ASN A 109 -12.21 17.13 -8.80
CA ASN A 109 -13.32 16.76 -9.68
C ASN A 109 -13.04 15.58 -10.60
N VAL A 110 -12.35 14.56 -10.05
CA VAL A 110 -12.16 13.29 -10.76
C VAL A 110 -13.49 12.54 -10.75
N SER A 111 -14.06 12.34 -11.93
CA SER A 111 -15.38 11.72 -12.13
C SER A 111 -15.35 10.21 -12.32
N GLU A 112 -14.19 9.66 -12.61
CA GLU A 112 -14.01 8.22 -12.82
C GLU A 112 -14.29 7.46 -11.52
N LEU A 113 -15.05 6.37 -11.65
CA LEU A 113 -15.38 5.51 -10.53
C LEU A 113 -14.14 4.88 -9.92
N LEU A 114 -14.04 4.93 -8.60
CA LEU A 114 -13.06 4.21 -7.79
C LEU A 114 -13.75 3.09 -7.03
N THR A 115 -13.25 1.87 -7.14
CA THR A 115 -13.76 0.76 -6.32
C THR A 115 -12.78 0.45 -5.19
N VAL A 116 -13.29 0.42 -3.96
CA VAL A 116 -12.54 -0.01 -2.79
C VAL A 116 -12.94 -1.45 -2.47
N TYR A 117 -11.99 -2.36 -2.56
CA TYR A 117 -12.12 -3.76 -2.21
C TYR A 117 -11.49 -3.97 -0.84
N GLY A 118 -12.13 -4.72 0.04
CA GLY A 118 -11.55 -4.99 1.37
C GLY A 118 -12.38 -5.97 2.19
N PRO A 119 -11.99 -6.23 3.43
CA PRO A 119 -12.71 -7.12 4.33
C PRO A 119 -14.04 -6.51 4.79
N PRO A 120 -14.90 -7.30 5.49
CA PRO A 120 -16.08 -6.78 6.18
C PRO A 120 -15.73 -5.57 7.05
N GLY A 121 -16.60 -4.52 7.02
CA GLY A 121 -16.36 -3.22 7.67
C GLY A 121 -15.78 -2.15 6.74
N THR A 122 -15.27 -2.50 5.56
CA THR A 122 -14.77 -1.54 4.57
C THR A 122 -15.85 -0.56 4.13
N ARG A 123 -17.08 -1.04 3.94
CA ARG A 123 -18.23 -0.19 3.54
C ARG A 123 -18.55 0.85 4.60
N GLU A 124 -18.57 0.46 5.87
CA GLU A 124 -18.82 1.38 6.98
C GLU A 124 -17.72 2.43 7.08
N MET A 125 -16.45 2.01 7.01
CA MET A 125 -15.29 2.91 7.05
C MET A 125 -15.33 3.91 5.90
N VAL A 126 -15.54 3.47 4.66
CA VAL A 126 -15.61 4.36 3.48
C VAL A 126 -16.80 5.30 3.57
N ALA A 127 -17.96 4.84 4.05
CA ALA A 127 -19.11 5.72 4.29
C ALA A 127 -18.79 6.82 5.31
N GLY A 128 -18.07 6.50 6.38
CA GLY A 128 -17.59 7.48 7.36
C GLY A 128 -16.62 8.51 6.74
N MET A 129 -15.68 8.06 5.90
CA MET A 129 -14.77 8.93 5.16
C MET A 129 -15.54 9.87 4.21
N ILE A 130 -16.50 9.36 3.46
CA ILE A 130 -17.36 10.15 2.56
C ILE A 130 -18.18 11.16 3.37
N ALA A 131 -18.74 10.78 4.52
CA ALA A 131 -19.48 11.69 5.39
C ALA A 131 -18.57 12.84 5.88
N SER A 132 -17.33 12.58 6.24
CA SER A 132 -16.37 13.59 6.67
C SER A 132 -16.00 14.60 5.58
N MET A 133 -16.14 14.26 4.30
CA MET A 133 -15.88 15.15 3.17
C MET A 133 -17.05 16.11 2.86
N GLN A 134 -18.26 15.82 3.34
CA GLN A 134 -19.47 16.58 3.00
C GLN A 134 -19.39 18.09 3.30
N PRO A 135 -18.81 18.56 4.42
CA PRO A 135 -18.68 19.99 4.65
C PRO A 135 -17.88 20.72 3.55
N ALA A 136 -16.77 20.13 3.12
CA ALA A 136 -15.94 20.69 2.04
C ALA A 136 -16.65 20.60 0.66
N ALA A 137 -17.31 19.49 0.38
CA ALA A 137 -18.05 19.30 -0.87
C ALA A 137 -19.18 20.33 -1.03
N ARG A 138 -19.92 20.64 0.06
CA ARG A 138 -21.01 21.64 0.04
C ARG A 138 -20.58 23.05 -0.27
N VAL A 139 -19.36 23.44 0.09
CA VAL A 139 -18.86 24.77 -0.28
C VAL A 139 -18.29 24.84 -1.70
N GLY A 140 -18.27 23.70 -2.43
CA GLY A 140 -17.77 23.62 -3.81
C GLY A 140 -16.35 24.14 -3.93
N TYR A 141 -15.58 24.05 -2.84
CA TYR A 141 -14.22 24.59 -2.69
C TYR A 141 -14.12 26.10 -3.03
N GLY A 142 -15.22 26.84 -2.82
CA GLY A 142 -15.26 28.27 -3.06
C GLY A 142 -15.38 28.68 -4.54
N ILE A 143 -15.72 27.79 -5.43
CA ILE A 143 -15.93 28.07 -6.87
C ILE A 143 -17.44 28.17 -7.16
N PRO A 144 -18.00 29.40 -7.29
CA PRO A 144 -19.42 29.57 -7.53
C PRO A 144 -19.88 28.91 -8.83
N GLY A 145 -21.09 28.29 -8.80
CA GLY A 145 -21.75 27.75 -10.00
C GLY A 145 -21.11 26.53 -10.63
N LYS A 146 -20.06 25.97 -10.05
CA LYS A 146 -19.45 24.72 -10.52
C LYS A 146 -20.10 23.52 -9.83
N PRO A 147 -20.80 22.66 -10.56
CA PRO A 147 -21.32 21.43 -9.99
C PRO A 147 -20.16 20.47 -9.66
N TRP A 148 -20.19 19.91 -8.48
CA TRP A 148 -19.30 18.84 -8.04
C TRP A 148 -20.09 17.55 -7.99
N ALA A 149 -19.49 16.46 -8.46
CA ALA A 149 -20.06 15.16 -8.22
C ALA A 149 -20.09 14.89 -6.71
N PRO A 150 -21.23 14.44 -6.14
CA PRO A 150 -21.25 14.01 -4.75
C PRO A 150 -20.15 12.96 -4.51
N PRO A 151 -19.40 13.03 -3.41
CA PRO A 151 -18.32 12.04 -3.16
C PRO A 151 -18.79 10.58 -3.24
N ALA A 152 -20.03 10.31 -2.82
CA ALA A 152 -20.63 8.98 -2.87
C ALA A 152 -20.83 8.43 -4.30
N ASP A 153 -21.01 9.31 -5.30
CA ASP A 153 -21.28 8.89 -6.68
C ASP A 153 -20.02 8.42 -7.42
N THR A 154 -18.84 8.70 -6.86
CA THR A 154 -17.54 8.38 -7.47
C THR A 154 -16.82 7.23 -6.77
N VAL A 155 -17.44 6.62 -5.76
CA VAL A 155 -16.83 5.54 -4.96
C VAL A 155 -17.79 4.37 -4.81
N THR A 156 -17.28 3.17 -5.11
CA THR A 156 -17.99 1.91 -4.87
C THR A 156 -17.20 1.06 -3.87
N VAL A 157 -17.88 0.25 -3.08
CA VAL A 157 -17.24 -0.67 -2.12
C VAL A 157 -17.68 -2.10 -2.39
N VAL A 158 -16.71 -2.99 -2.47
CA VAL A 158 -16.88 -4.44 -2.54
C VAL A 158 -16.21 -5.06 -1.32
N GLU A 159 -16.99 -5.61 -0.41
CA GLU A 159 -16.47 -6.40 0.70
C GLU A 159 -16.25 -7.82 0.23
N MET A 160 -15.03 -8.28 0.37
CA MET A 160 -14.58 -9.60 -0.10
C MET A 160 -14.70 -10.65 1.01
N SER A 161 -14.77 -11.91 0.59
CA SER A 161 -14.83 -13.08 1.46
C SER A 161 -13.55 -13.92 1.31
N ASP A 162 -13.31 -14.80 2.30
CA ASP A 162 -12.20 -15.78 2.20
C ASP A 162 -12.36 -16.70 0.99
N GLY A 163 -11.29 -16.86 0.24
CA GLY A 163 -11.26 -17.66 -0.99
C GLY A 163 -11.93 -17.00 -2.21
N GLU A 164 -12.49 -15.80 -2.05
CA GLU A 164 -13.17 -15.11 -3.17
C GLU A 164 -12.20 -14.73 -4.28
N ARG A 165 -12.70 -14.90 -5.52
CA ARG A 165 -11.98 -14.54 -6.74
C ARG A 165 -12.81 -13.57 -7.56
N ILE A 166 -12.20 -12.46 -7.93
CA ILE A 166 -12.80 -11.44 -8.80
C ILE A 166 -11.91 -11.19 -10.00
N THR A 167 -12.51 -10.63 -11.05
CA THR A 167 -11.75 -10.16 -12.22
C THR A 167 -11.87 -8.65 -12.33
N VAL A 168 -10.74 -7.95 -12.41
CA VAL A 168 -10.66 -6.50 -12.56
C VAL A 168 -9.64 -6.20 -13.66
N ASP A 169 -10.06 -5.51 -14.71
CA ASP A 169 -9.20 -5.10 -15.83
C ASP A 169 -8.36 -6.25 -16.43
N GLY A 170 -8.93 -7.45 -16.49
CA GLY A 170 -8.24 -8.64 -16.98
C GLY A 170 -7.31 -9.35 -15.99
N MET A 171 -7.11 -8.78 -14.80
CA MET A 171 -6.43 -9.45 -13.68
C MET A 171 -7.42 -10.34 -12.92
N THR A 172 -7.00 -11.51 -12.49
CA THR A 172 -7.71 -12.30 -11.48
C THR A 172 -7.12 -11.98 -10.11
N ILE A 173 -7.96 -11.53 -9.18
CA ILE A 173 -7.57 -11.24 -7.80
C ILE A 173 -8.22 -12.28 -6.88
N THR A 174 -7.42 -12.95 -6.07
CA THR A 174 -7.89 -13.92 -5.07
C THR A 174 -7.54 -13.41 -3.68
N ALA A 175 -8.53 -13.32 -2.81
CA ALA A 175 -8.35 -13.04 -1.39
C ALA A 175 -8.28 -14.36 -0.60
N ALA A 176 -7.41 -14.43 0.41
CA ALA A 176 -7.44 -15.51 1.41
C ALA A 176 -7.26 -14.93 2.79
N GLN A 177 -8.08 -15.40 3.75
CA GLN A 177 -7.94 -15.02 5.14
C GLN A 177 -6.57 -15.47 5.65
N ASN A 178 -5.84 -14.55 6.24
CA ASN A 178 -4.54 -14.80 6.87
C ASN A 178 -4.69 -14.89 8.41
N SER A 179 -3.57 -14.98 9.13
CA SER A 179 -3.55 -15.20 10.57
C SER A 179 -3.23 -13.95 11.39
N HIS A 180 -3.47 -12.75 10.84
CA HIS A 180 -3.20 -11.50 11.58
C HIS A 180 -4.15 -11.28 12.75
N TYR A 181 -5.41 -11.74 12.64
CA TYR A 181 -6.38 -11.70 13.73
C TYR A 181 -6.56 -13.08 14.37
N ASP A 182 -6.54 -13.12 15.70
CA ASP A 182 -6.68 -14.36 16.48
C ASP A 182 -8.09 -14.50 17.08
N PHE A 183 -9.07 -14.56 16.19
CA PHE A 183 -10.45 -14.82 16.61
C PHE A 183 -10.76 -16.32 16.51
N ALA A 184 -11.53 -16.82 17.47
CA ALA A 184 -11.99 -18.20 17.43
C ALA A 184 -12.78 -18.47 16.15
N PRO A 185 -12.42 -19.51 15.36
CA PRO A 185 -13.09 -19.79 14.10
C PRO A 185 -14.61 -19.89 14.25
N GLY A 186 -15.36 -19.14 13.43
CA GLY A 186 -16.82 -19.09 13.47
C GLY A 186 -17.42 -18.24 14.59
N SER A 187 -16.61 -17.53 15.39
CA SER A 187 -17.12 -16.52 16.34
C SER A 187 -17.74 -15.32 15.61
N VAL A 188 -18.41 -14.45 16.35
CA VAL A 188 -18.95 -13.19 15.79
C VAL A 188 -17.82 -12.30 15.29
N GLU A 189 -16.74 -12.23 16.05
CA GLU A 189 -15.54 -11.46 15.73
C GLU A 189 -14.87 -12.01 14.46
N ASP A 190 -14.70 -13.34 14.36
CA ASP A 190 -14.14 -13.97 13.17
C ASP A 190 -14.99 -13.71 11.92
N ARG A 191 -16.31 -13.66 12.03
CA ARG A 191 -17.17 -13.31 10.89
C ARG A 191 -17.09 -11.84 10.49
N ASN A 192 -16.96 -10.95 11.47
CA ASN A 192 -17.05 -9.51 11.27
C ASN A 192 -15.71 -8.84 10.96
N TYR A 193 -14.60 -9.45 11.39
CA TYR A 193 -13.28 -8.87 11.26
C TYR A 193 -12.35 -9.83 10.54
N LYS A 194 -11.87 -9.45 9.38
CA LYS A 194 -10.99 -10.24 8.54
C LYS A 194 -9.72 -9.48 8.20
N SER A 195 -8.64 -10.23 8.04
CA SER A 195 -7.43 -9.78 7.39
C SER A 195 -7.14 -10.70 6.22
N PHE A 196 -6.79 -10.13 5.06
CA PHE A 196 -6.58 -10.85 3.82
C PHE A 196 -5.15 -10.69 3.29
N SER A 197 -4.68 -11.77 2.68
CA SER A 197 -3.61 -11.72 1.69
C SER A 197 -4.23 -11.73 0.30
N PHE A 198 -3.60 -11.04 -0.66
CA PHE A 198 -4.09 -10.96 -2.03
C PHE A 198 -3.11 -11.56 -3.01
N ARG A 199 -3.63 -12.38 -3.92
CA ARG A 199 -2.92 -12.81 -5.12
C ARG A 199 -3.49 -12.10 -6.33
N PHE A 200 -2.62 -11.45 -7.08
CA PHE A 200 -2.91 -10.80 -8.35
C PHE A 200 -2.30 -11.65 -9.46
N ASP A 201 -3.13 -12.34 -10.23
CA ASP A 201 -2.72 -13.07 -11.43
C ASP A 201 -2.96 -12.17 -12.65
N LEU A 202 -1.89 -11.54 -13.14
CA LEU A 202 -1.87 -10.75 -14.35
C LEU A 202 -1.58 -11.65 -15.56
N PRO A 203 -1.88 -11.20 -16.79
CA PRO A 203 -1.54 -12.00 -17.99
C PRO A 203 -0.05 -12.34 -18.12
N THR A 204 0.82 -11.53 -17.54
CA THR A 204 2.29 -11.63 -17.68
C THR A 204 2.98 -12.25 -16.47
N ARG A 205 2.41 -12.13 -15.28
CA ARG A 205 2.99 -12.62 -14.03
C ARG A 205 1.97 -12.66 -12.89
N SER A 206 2.34 -13.33 -11.82
CA SER A 206 1.58 -13.39 -10.58
C SER A 206 2.33 -12.71 -9.44
N ILE A 207 1.59 -11.93 -8.63
CA ILE A 207 2.10 -11.21 -7.47
C ILE A 207 1.26 -11.60 -6.27
N LEU A 208 1.91 -11.99 -5.19
CA LEU A 208 1.26 -12.16 -3.90
C LEU A 208 1.67 -11.05 -2.95
N TYR A 209 0.70 -10.43 -2.30
CA TYR A 209 0.87 -9.51 -1.18
C TYR A 209 0.30 -10.14 0.09
N THR A 210 1.12 -10.28 1.13
CA THR A 210 0.69 -10.96 2.35
C THR A 210 -0.27 -10.14 3.19
N GLY A 211 -0.24 -8.79 3.11
CA GLY A 211 -0.73 -7.98 4.22
C GLY A 211 0.03 -8.34 5.49
N ASP A 212 -0.51 -8.00 6.64
CA ASP A 212 -0.01 -8.46 7.93
C ASP A 212 -0.48 -9.88 8.19
N THR A 213 0.41 -10.76 8.57
CA THR A 213 0.10 -12.16 8.84
C THR A 213 1.17 -12.84 9.69
N GLY A 214 0.78 -13.70 10.60
CA GLY A 214 1.67 -14.72 11.13
C GLY A 214 1.82 -15.91 10.17
N PRO A 215 2.47 -17.00 10.58
CA PRO A 215 2.54 -18.23 9.81
C PRO A 215 1.15 -18.75 9.45
N SER A 216 0.86 -18.91 8.14
CA SER A 216 -0.47 -19.27 7.65
C SER A 216 -0.38 -20.24 6.47
N LEU A 217 -1.00 -21.42 6.63
CA LEU A 217 -1.13 -22.39 5.53
C LEU A 217 -2.02 -21.86 4.39
N ALA A 218 -2.97 -20.97 4.67
CA ALA A 218 -3.79 -20.35 3.62
C ALA A 218 -2.95 -19.41 2.76
N VAL A 219 -2.10 -18.58 3.38
CA VAL A 219 -1.16 -17.71 2.68
C VAL A 219 -0.13 -18.51 1.90
N GLU A 220 0.41 -19.60 2.47
CA GLU A 220 1.34 -20.48 1.76
C GLU A 220 0.70 -21.09 0.51
N ARG A 221 -0.52 -21.61 0.62
CA ARG A 221 -1.26 -22.14 -0.54
C ARG A 221 -1.55 -21.06 -1.59
N LEU A 222 -1.96 -19.86 -1.16
CA LEU A 222 -2.23 -18.75 -2.05
C LEU A 222 -0.96 -18.29 -2.79
N SER A 223 0.19 -18.35 -2.11
CA SER A 223 1.50 -17.95 -2.64
C SER A 223 2.07 -18.93 -3.67
N LYS A 224 1.51 -20.13 -3.80
CA LYS A 224 2.14 -21.23 -4.53
C LYS A 224 2.51 -20.84 -5.96
N GLY A 225 3.81 -20.93 -6.27
CA GLY A 225 4.38 -20.66 -7.58
C GLY A 225 4.28 -19.20 -8.04
N ALA A 226 4.01 -18.24 -7.13
CA ALA A 226 3.95 -16.83 -7.50
C ALA A 226 5.31 -16.34 -8.04
N ASP A 227 5.26 -15.45 -9.04
CA ASP A 227 6.47 -14.85 -9.61
C ASP A 227 7.11 -13.87 -8.62
N LEU A 228 6.28 -13.16 -7.86
CA LEU A 228 6.69 -12.21 -6.84
C LEU A 228 5.89 -12.42 -5.55
N LEU A 229 6.58 -12.69 -4.45
CA LEU A 229 6.04 -12.60 -3.10
C LEU A 229 6.44 -11.27 -2.49
N VAL A 230 5.47 -10.47 -2.10
CA VAL A 230 5.62 -9.23 -1.34
C VAL A 230 5.15 -9.51 0.07
N SER A 231 6.10 -9.61 1.01
CA SER A 231 5.85 -10.10 2.37
C SER A 231 6.15 -9.05 3.41
N GLU A 232 5.30 -8.94 4.42
CA GLU A 232 5.65 -8.28 5.67
C GLU A 232 6.82 -8.97 6.37
N MET A 233 7.44 -8.30 7.34
CA MET A 233 8.42 -8.88 8.25
C MET A 233 8.51 -8.09 9.55
N ILE A 234 8.75 -8.78 10.67
CA ILE A 234 9.00 -8.15 11.97
C ILE A 234 10.39 -8.51 12.54
N ASP A 235 11.10 -7.52 13.06
CA ASP A 235 12.12 -7.72 14.10
C ASP A 235 11.45 -7.50 15.46
N LEU A 236 11.01 -8.59 16.08
CA LEU A 236 10.27 -8.55 17.34
C LEU A 236 11.06 -7.86 18.45
N ALA A 237 12.35 -8.17 18.58
CA ALA A 237 13.18 -7.60 19.64
C ALA A 237 13.34 -6.07 19.48
N SER A 238 13.58 -5.60 18.26
CA SER A 238 13.69 -4.17 17.96
C SER A 238 12.33 -3.44 18.14
N THR A 239 11.25 -4.08 17.73
CA THR A 239 9.88 -3.56 17.89
C THR A 239 9.54 -3.42 19.37
N MET A 240 9.76 -4.46 20.19
CA MET A 240 9.51 -4.41 21.63
C MET A 240 10.41 -3.41 22.37
N ALA A 241 11.66 -3.23 21.92
CA ALA A 241 12.53 -2.18 22.45
C ALA A 241 11.99 -0.77 22.15
N THR A 242 11.39 -0.58 20.97
CA THR A 242 10.74 0.69 20.59
C THR A 242 9.48 0.93 21.43
N VAL A 243 8.65 -0.09 21.62
CA VAL A 243 7.48 -0.04 22.51
C VAL A 243 7.89 0.36 23.93
N ALA A 244 8.94 -0.26 24.46
CA ALA A 244 9.43 0.05 25.82
C ALA A 244 9.91 1.52 25.95
N ARG A 245 10.54 2.07 24.92
CA ARG A 245 10.94 3.48 24.91
C ARG A 245 9.75 4.45 24.83
N ASN A 246 8.76 4.13 23.99
CA ASN A 246 7.63 5.02 23.72
C ASN A 246 6.53 4.91 24.81
N SER A 247 6.48 3.79 25.52
CA SER A 247 5.47 3.49 26.55
C SER A 247 6.14 2.89 27.80
N PRO A 248 7.00 3.66 28.49
CA PRO A 248 7.80 3.15 29.62
C PRO A 248 6.94 2.67 30.79
N ASN A 249 5.72 3.18 30.92
CA ASN A 249 4.77 2.85 31.99
C ASN A 249 3.74 1.80 31.59
N MET A 250 3.94 1.11 30.45
CA MET A 250 3.01 0.04 30.05
C MET A 250 2.98 -1.08 31.08
N PRO A 251 1.79 -1.50 31.58
CA PRO A 251 1.67 -2.62 32.50
C PRO A 251 2.30 -3.90 31.96
N ALA A 252 2.95 -4.67 32.83
CA ALA A 252 3.66 -5.89 32.41
C ALA A 252 2.75 -6.90 31.66
N ALA A 253 1.50 -7.06 32.11
CA ALA A 253 0.52 -7.91 31.42
C ALA A 253 0.19 -7.39 30.01
N ALA A 254 0.01 -6.08 29.82
CA ALA A 254 -0.25 -5.50 28.51
C ALA A 254 0.96 -5.67 27.59
N LYS A 255 2.18 -5.52 28.12
CA LYS A 255 3.41 -5.76 27.37
C LYS A 255 3.52 -7.21 26.91
N ALA A 256 3.25 -8.17 27.82
CA ALA A 256 3.29 -9.59 27.50
C ALA A 256 2.23 -9.97 26.44
N ASN A 257 1.01 -9.42 26.53
CA ASN A 257 -0.04 -9.64 25.52
C ASN A 257 0.36 -9.07 24.16
N LEU A 258 0.95 -7.88 24.15
CA LEU A 258 1.45 -7.26 22.90
C LEU A 258 2.58 -8.10 22.28
N GLU A 259 3.54 -8.55 23.08
CA GLU A 259 4.64 -9.39 22.61
C GLU A 259 4.13 -10.73 22.06
N GLN A 260 3.15 -11.34 22.74
CA GLN A 260 2.46 -12.53 22.26
C GLN A 260 1.77 -12.28 20.92
N HIS A 261 1.01 -11.20 20.80
CA HIS A 261 0.37 -10.82 19.53
C HIS A 261 1.40 -10.64 18.41
N LEU A 262 2.42 -9.82 18.63
CA LEU A 262 3.44 -9.53 17.62
C LEU A 262 4.23 -10.79 17.20
N SER A 263 4.45 -11.73 18.12
CA SER A 263 5.19 -12.96 17.83
C SER A 263 4.38 -14.02 17.08
N THR A 264 3.05 -13.96 17.16
CA THR A 264 2.16 -14.97 16.53
C THR A 264 1.48 -14.48 15.26
N HIS A 265 1.31 -13.16 15.13
CA HIS A 265 0.52 -12.55 14.04
C HIS A 265 1.35 -11.73 13.04
N HIS A 266 2.69 -11.85 13.15
CA HIS A 266 3.64 -11.32 12.18
C HIS A 266 4.72 -12.33 11.85
N LEU A 267 5.40 -12.16 10.71
CA LEU A 267 6.43 -13.08 10.23
C LEU A 267 7.82 -12.61 10.62
N THR A 268 8.56 -13.46 11.32
CA THR A 268 10.00 -13.28 11.52
C THR A 268 10.77 -13.52 10.21
N PRO A 269 12.04 -13.07 10.08
CA PRO A 269 12.87 -13.35 8.90
C PRO A 269 12.93 -14.83 8.52
N ALA A 270 13.02 -15.72 9.51
CA ALA A 270 13.03 -17.17 9.28
C ALA A 270 11.68 -17.68 8.70
N GLU A 271 10.58 -17.16 9.19
CA GLU A 271 9.24 -17.55 8.73
C GLU A 271 8.95 -17.02 7.32
N VAL A 272 9.37 -15.80 7.01
CA VAL A 272 9.35 -15.27 5.63
C VAL A 272 10.12 -16.18 4.68
N GLY A 273 11.33 -16.61 5.09
CA GLY A 273 12.13 -17.54 4.30
C GLY A 273 11.46 -18.90 4.10
N LYS A 274 10.82 -19.45 5.14
CA LYS A 274 10.05 -20.71 5.07
C LYS A 274 8.83 -20.57 4.15
N LEU A 275 8.06 -19.50 4.30
CA LEU A 275 6.90 -19.21 3.44
C LEU A 275 7.32 -19.18 1.96
N ALA A 276 8.36 -18.42 1.64
CA ALA A 276 8.86 -18.30 0.27
C ALA A 276 9.34 -19.64 -0.30
N ALA A 277 10.04 -20.44 0.50
CA ALA A 277 10.55 -21.75 0.11
C ALA A 277 9.42 -22.78 -0.09
N ASN A 278 8.49 -22.89 0.87
CA ASN A 278 7.38 -23.82 0.82
C ASN A 278 6.42 -23.52 -0.34
N ALA A 279 6.18 -22.24 -0.59
CA ALA A 279 5.35 -21.80 -1.70
C ALA A 279 6.05 -21.93 -3.07
N GLY A 280 7.38 -22.04 -3.11
CA GLY A 280 8.15 -22.16 -4.35
C GLY A 280 8.06 -20.89 -5.21
N VAL A 281 8.07 -19.72 -4.59
CA VAL A 281 8.00 -18.44 -5.31
C VAL A 281 9.32 -18.16 -6.04
N LYS A 282 9.29 -17.34 -7.10
CA LYS A 282 10.51 -17.03 -7.87
C LYS A 282 11.35 -15.92 -7.22
N SER A 283 10.70 -14.91 -6.65
CA SER A 283 11.36 -13.78 -5.99
C SER A 283 10.58 -13.32 -4.76
N LEU A 284 11.28 -12.72 -3.81
CA LEU A 284 10.76 -12.23 -2.53
C LEU A 284 11.18 -10.79 -2.32
N ILE A 285 10.22 -9.93 -2.07
CA ILE A 285 10.40 -8.55 -1.63
C ILE A 285 9.82 -8.43 -0.23
N ILE A 286 10.60 -7.87 0.68
CA ILE A 286 10.19 -7.64 2.07
C ILE A 286 9.79 -6.19 2.21
N THR A 287 8.57 -5.96 2.67
CA THR A 287 7.96 -4.66 2.97
C THR A 287 7.34 -4.68 4.36
N HIS A 288 6.60 -3.65 4.76
CA HIS A 288 5.96 -3.59 6.08
C HIS A 288 6.91 -4.11 7.17
N PHE A 289 8.11 -3.52 7.22
CA PHE A 289 9.14 -4.03 8.11
C PHE A 289 9.05 -3.37 9.49
N ALA A 290 8.32 -4.00 10.42
CA ALA A 290 8.21 -3.58 11.81
C ALA A 290 9.54 -3.79 12.55
N GLY A 291 10.04 -2.74 13.21
CA GLY A 291 11.36 -2.76 13.86
C GLY A 291 12.54 -2.68 12.88
N GLY A 292 12.26 -2.39 11.61
CA GLY A 292 13.26 -2.26 10.55
C GLY A 292 14.29 -1.19 10.80
N THR A 293 15.41 -1.28 10.12
CA THR A 293 16.57 -0.39 10.26
C THR A 293 17.19 -0.07 8.91
N HIS A 294 17.86 1.08 8.82
CA HIS A 294 18.75 1.44 7.70
C HIS A 294 20.20 1.01 7.91
N ASP A 295 20.52 0.37 9.05
CA ASP A 295 21.86 -0.18 9.27
C ASP A 295 22.13 -1.35 8.32
N PRO A 296 23.07 -1.24 7.38
CA PRO A 296 23.34 -2.27 6.38
C PRO A 296 23.73 -3.62 6.98
N VAL A 297 24.43 -3.61 8.11
CA VAL A 297 24.88 -4.85 8.78
C VAL A 297 23.67 -5.62 9.32
N ARG A 298 22.73 -4.91 9.92
CA ARG A 298 21.49 -5.54 10.40
C ARG A 298 20.60 -5.99 9.25
N GLN A 299 20.49 -5.20 8.17
CA GLN A 299 19.75 -5.58 6.98
C GLN A 299 20.30 -6.88 6.38
N GLU A 300 21.63 -7.00 6.24
CA GLU A 300 22.25 -8.22 5.75
C GLU A 300 21.99 -9.43 6.67
N SER A 301 21.97 -9.22 7.99
CA SER A 301 21.61 -10.27 8.96
C SER A 301 20.19 -10.79 8.76
N TYR A 302 19.20 -9.91 8.48
CA TYR A 302 17.82 -10.35 8.18
C TYR A 302 17.75 -11.13 6.86
N ILE A 303 18.43 -10.63 5.83
CA ILE A 303 18.50 -11.31 4.52
C ILE A 303 19.17 -12.68 4.68
N ALA A 304 20.21 -12.80 5.46
CA ALA A 304 20.89 -14.07 5.74
C ALA A 304 19.95 -15.09 6.42
N GLN A 305 19.14 -14.64 7.39
CA GLN A 305 18.12 -15.49 8.03
C GLN A 305 17.05 -15.98 7.04
N VAL A 306 16.55 -15.12 6.15
CA VAL A 306 15.64 -15.50 5.08
C VAL A 306 16.30 -16.51 4.14
N ARG A 307 17.54 -16.26 3.71
CA ARG A 307 18.33 -17.11 2.80
C ARG A 307 18.73 -18.45 3.40
N ALA A 308 18.62 -18.63 4.71
CA ALA A 308 18.78 -19.93 5.33
C ALA A 308 17.76 -20.95 4.75
N TYR A 309 16.58 -20.49 4.40
CA TYR A 309 15.48 -21.31 3.88
C TYR A 309 15.21 -21.10 2.37
N PHE A 310 15.17 -19.85 1.91
CA PHE A 310 14.85 -19.49 0.53
C PHE A 310 16.10 -19.11 -0.27
N LYS A 311 16.32 -19.74 -1.43
CA LYS A 311 17.52 -19.54 -2.26
C LYS A 311 17.30 -18.65 -3.48
N GLY A 312 16.08 -18.12 -3.66
CA GLY A 312 15.76 -17.18 -4.73
C GLY A 312 16.24 -15.76 -4.46
N VAL A 313 15.80 -14.84 -5.30
CA VAL A 313 16.09 -13.41 -5.14
C VAL A 313 15.35 -12.87 -3.92
N VAL A 314 16.07 -12.22 -3.00
CA VAL A 314 15.51 -11.57 -1.80
C VAL A 314 15.98 -10.12 -1.76
N LYS A 315 15.03 -9.20 -1.55
CA LYS A 315 15.30 -7.78 -1.32
C LYS A 315 14.50 -7.25 -0.13
N LEU A 316 15.11 -6.39 0.67
CA LEU A 316 14.39 -5.46 1.55
C LEU A 316 14.00 -4.26 0.70
N ALA A 317 12.72 -3.92 0.67
CA ALA A 317 12.23 -2.78 -0.08
C ALA A 317 12.47 -1.47 0.65
N GLU A 318 12.68 -0.44 -0.14
CA GLU A 318 12.60 0.95 0.30
C GLU A 318 11.40 1.65 -0.37
N ASP A 319 10.99 2.78 0.21
CA ASP A 319 9.92 3.59 -0.37
C ASP A 319 10.31 3.98 -1.80
N LEU A 320 9.35 3.87 -2.72
CA LEU A 320 9.44 4.13 -4.16
C LEU A 320 10.21 3.09 -4.99
N ASP A 321 10.66 2.00 -4.39
CA ASP A 321 11.18 0.86 -5.15
C ASP A 321 10.13 0.33 -6.13
N ARG A 322 10.60 -0.13 -7.30
CA ARG A 322 9.75 -0.64 -8.39
C ARG A 322 10.19 -2.03 -8.85
N TYR A 323 9.24 -2.93 -8.97
CA TYR A 323 9.42 -4.34 -9.32
C TYR A 323 8.56 -4.79 -10.48
#